data_d296e319e2262ce6f1034d1aa64b1505
#
_entry.id   d296e319e2262ce6f1034d1aa64b1505
#
_cell.length_a   1.000
_cell.length_b   1.000
_cell.length_c   1.000
_cell.angle_alpha   90.00
_cell.angle_beta   90.00
_cell.angle_gamma   90.00
#
_symmetry.space_group_name_H-M   'P 1'
#
loop_
_entity.id
_entity.type
_entity.pdbx_description
1 polymer ?
#
loop_
_entity_poly.entity_id
_entity_poly.type
_entity_poly.pdbx_seq_one_letter_code
_entity_poly.pdbx_strand_id
1 'polypeptide(L)'
;SKPIPCEKSPQEQLAIMEAYTQAHRDSAALDKAERELRCLRTIFPALFRSIEDDDLLAGRLDFLPIGFGSVTSIGGVSHYCVFHKLRSFKEQLDSEEEKARVDALYAYWEEHDTKAIYCADVLNESTIGRFIDCSYPLMATARLSGMMLNYKKLMAYGLEGLKTLIRSQKPNTFLNSCVESLTLLQEVIDRQIELVREAKLDAARSRLQDLELMERDLAVIRTQKPATFHQALQLFWIYALVA
;
A
#
# COMPACT_ATOMS: atom_id res chain seq x y z
N SER A 1 14.72 -9.17 -16.00
CA SER A 1 14.46 -9.45 -14.58
C SER A 1 13.25 -10.37 -14.47
N LYS A 2 13.28 -11.37 -13.60
CA LYS A 2 12.10 -12.22 -13.39
C LYS A 2 10.93 -11.35 -12.95
N PRO A 3 9.70 -11.58 -13.48
CA PRO A 3 8.52 -10.87 -12.99
C PRO A 3 8.39 -11.09 -11.48
N ILE A 4 7.86 -10.09 -10.78
CA ILE A 4 7.48 -10.27 -9.37
C ILE A 4 6.29 -11.23 -9.38
N PRO A 5 6.32 -12.33 -8.64
CA PRO A 5 5.16 -13.20 -8.53
C PRO A 5 3.99 -12.41 -7.95
N CYS A 6 2.91 -12.30 -8.69
CA CYS A 6 1.65 -11.72 -8.25
C CYS A 6 0.58 -12.81 -8.33
N GLU A 7 -0.26 -12.90 -7.31
CA GLU A 7 -1.37 -13.85 -7.28
C GLU A 7 -2.46 -13.47 -8.30
N LYS A 8 -2.59 -12.18 -8.57
CA LYS A 8 -3.61 -11.63 -9.45
C LYS A 8 -3.27 -11.82 -10.93
N SER A 9 -4.26 -12.10 -11.74
CA SER A 9 -4.13 -12.16 -13.19
C SER A 9 -3.58 -10.83 -13.75
N PRO A 10 -2.97 -10.84 -14.95
CA PRO A 10 -2.54 -9.60 -15.58
C PRO A 10 -3.66 -8.58 -15.76
N GLN A 11 -4.88 -9.02 -16.05
CA GLN A 11 -6.05 -8.16 -16.22
C GLN A 11 -6.46 -7.49 -14.90
N GLU A 12 -6.45 -8.22 -13.79
CA GLU A 12 -6.71 -7.67 -12.45
C GLU A 12 -5.62 -6.69 -12.03
N GLN A 13 -4.36 -7.01 -12.28
CA GLN A 13 -3.24 -6.09 -12.01
C GLN A 13 -3.39 -4.78 -12.78
N LEU A 14 -3.74 -4.86 -14.08
CA LEU A 14 -3.96 -3.70 -14.92
C LEU A 14 -5.11 -2.84 -14.37
N ALA A 15 -6.23 -3.46 -14.03
CA ALA A 15 -7.39 -2.76 -13.46
C ALA A 15 -7.06 -2.03 -12.14
N ILE A 16 -6.27 -2.64 -11.26
CA ILE A 16 -5.83 -2.00 -10.01
C ILE A 16 -4.93 -0.79 -10.30
N MET A 17 -3.96 -0.92 -11.20
CA MET A 17 -3.07 0.18 -11.58
C MET A 17 -3.84 1.34 -12.24
N GLU A 18 -4.84 1.05 -13.06
CA GLU A 18 -5.72 2.06 -13.66
C GLU A 18 -6.59 2.76 -12.61
N ALA A 19 -7.22 2.01 -11.72
CA ALA A 19 -8.03 2.58 -10.64
C ALA A 19 -7.21 3.50 -9.74
N TYR A 20 -5.99 3.10 -9.39
CA TYR A 20 -5.06 3.92 -8.64
C TYR A 20 -4.66 5.20 -9.39
N THR A 21 -4.32 5.06 -10.67
CA THR A 21 -3.95 6.19 -11.53
C THR A 21 -5.12 7.17 -11.70
N GLN A 22 -6.34 6.65 -11.84
CA GLN A 22 -7.53 7.47 -11.93
C GLN A 22 -7.81 8.21 -10.60
N ALA A 23 -7.69 7.55 -9.46
CA ALA A 23 -7.82 8.17 -8.15
C ALA A 23 -6.78 9.29 -7.95
N HIS A 24 -5.54 9.07 -8.38
CA HIS A 24 -4.48 10.08 -8.35
C HIS A 24 -4.83 11.30 -9.20
N ARG A 25 -5.34 11.08 -10.40
CA ARG A 25 -5.76 12.13 -11.34
C ARG A 25 -6.93 12.94 -10.79
N ASP A 26 -7.98 12.27 -10.33
CA ASP A 26 -9.22 12.90 -9.85
C ASP A 26 -9.03 13.69 -8.54
N SER A 27 -7.99 13.36 -7.78
CA SER A 27 -7.68 14.00 -6.51
C SER A 27 -6.61 15.09 -6.59
N ALA A 28 -6.17 15.47 -7.78
CA ALA A 28 -5.08 16.43 -7.98
C ALA A 28 -5.29 17.80 -7.32
N ALA A 29 -6.55 18.25 -7.21
CA ALA A 29 -6.91 19.53 -6.60
C ALA A 29 -7.18 19.46 -5.08
N LEU A 30 -7.13 18.27 -4.48
CA LEU A 30 -7.39 18.09 -3.06
C LEU A 30 -6.15 18.44 -2.21
N ASP A 31 -6.40 18.63 -0.89
CA ASP A 31 -5.32 18.63 0.08
C ASP A 31 -4.49 17.34 -0.01
N LYS A 32 -3.18 17.44 0.23
CA LYS A 32 -2.26 16.31 0.07
C LYS A 32 -2.69 15.08 0.87
N ALA A 33 -3.11 15.27 2.12
CA ALA A 33 -3.52 14.16 2.98
C ALA A 33 -4.80 13.48 2.48
N GLU A 34 -5.76 14.24 1.96
CA GLU A 34 -6.96 13.68 1.34
C GLU A 34 -6.65 12.95 0.04
N ARG A 35 -5.75 13.51 -0.77
CA ARG A 35 -5.29 12.87 -2.02
C ARG A 35 -4.65 11.52 -1.74
N GLU A 36 -3.69 11.49 -0.81
CA GLU A 36 -3.02 10.25 -0.41
C GLU A 36 -4.02 9.20 0.05
N LEU A 37 -4.94 9.58 0.92
CA LEU A 37 -5.97 8.68 1.43
C LEU A 37 -6.84 8.07 0.31
N ARG A 38 -7.24 8.88 -0.69
CA ARG A 38 -8.01 8.37 -1.84
C ARG A 38 -7.21 7.36 -2.66
N CYS A 39 -5.95 7.65 -2.92
CA CYS A 39 -5.07 6.74 -3.64
C CYS A 39 -4.85 5.43 -2.86
N LEU A 40 -4.57 5.52 -1.56
CA LEU A 40 -4.37 4.35 -0.70
C LEU A 40 -5.61 3.46 -0.62
N ARG A 41 -6.80 4.05 -0.57
CA ARG A 41 -8.07 3.31 -0.50
C ARG A 41 -8.35 2.48 -1.75
N THR A 42 -7.82 2.88 -2.92
CA THR A 42 -7.95 2.09 -4.15
C THR A 42 -6.97 0.92 -4.21
N ILE A 43 -5.83 1.03 -3.55
CA ILE A 43 -4.75 0.06 -3.74
C ILE A 43 -4.62 -0.94 -2.58
N PHE A 44 -4.71 -0.51 -1.32
CA PHE A 44 -4.41 -1.39 -0.20
C PHE A 44 -5.32 -2.62 -0.12
N PRO A 45 -6.66 -2.53 -0.12
CA PRO A 45 -7.49 -3.73 -0.07
C PRO A 45 -7.23 -4.69 -1.23
N ALA A 46 -6.86 -4.14 -2.41
CA ALA A 46 -6.63 -4.91 -3.62
C ALA A 46 -5.26 -5.62 -3.65
N LEU A 47 -4.27 -5.17 -2.89
CA LEU A 47 -2.92 -5.74 -2.91
C LEU A 47 -2.77 -6.99 -2.04
N PHE A 48 -3.70 -7.26 -1.12
CA PHE A 48 -3.56 -8.41 -0.24
C PHE A 48 -3.79 -9.71 -0.98
N ARG A 49 -2.95 -10.70 -0.64
CA ARG A 49 -2.94 -12.06 -1.18
C ARG A 49 -3.76 -12.99 -0.29
N SER A 50 -4.13 -14.12 -0.86
CA SER A 50 -4.75 -15.24 -0.13
C SER A 50 -3.87 -15.72 1.02
N ILE A 51 -4.51 -16.33 2.02
CA ILE A 51 -3.83 -16.95 3.16
C ILE A 51 -3.25 -18.29 2.71
N GLU A 52 -1.97 -18.50 2.93
CA GLU A 52 -1.29 -19.77 2.62
C GLU A 52 -1.35 -20.75 3.80
N ASP A 53 -1.08 -22.03 3.54
CA ASP A 53 -1.24 -23.11 4.53
C ASP A 53 -0.35 -22.97 5.76
N ASP A 54 0.80 -22.33 5.64
CA ASP A 54 1.78 -22.12 6.71
C ASP A 54 1.72 -20.72 7.36
N ASP A 55 0.80 -19.85 6.92
CA ASP A 55 0.64 -18.53 7.51
C ASP A 55 0.13 -18.59 8.95
N LEU A 56 0.86 -18.02 9.88
CA LEU A 56 0.43 -17.85 11.28
C LEU A 56 -0.22 -16.48 11.52
N LEU A 57 0.03 -15.51 10.64
CA LEU A 57 -0.53 -14.16 10.67
C LEU A 57 -1.10 -13.83 9.30
N ALA A 58 -2.23 -13.17 9.27
CA ALA A 58 -2.79 -12.63 8.04
C ALA A 58 -1.99 -11.40 7.56
N GLY A 59 -1.84 -11.27 6.27
CA GLY A 59 -1.22 -10.11 5.65
C GLY A 59 0.01 -10.47 4.81
N ARG A 60 -0.23 -10.71 3.54
CA ARG A 60 0.79 -10.74 2.48
C ARG A 60 0.37 -9.75 1.41
N LEU A 61 1.31 -9.03 0.84
CA LEU A 61 1.06 -8.05 -0.21
C LEU A 61 1.63 -8.50 -1.54
N ASP A 62 0.86 -8.30 -2.60
CA ASP A 62 1.38 -8.22 -3.95
C ASP A 62 2.06 -6.87 -4.17
N PHE A 63 2.95 -6.82 -5.13
CA PHE A 63 3.65 -5.61 -5.51
C PHE A 63 3.39 -5.32 -6.99
N LEU A 64 2.84 -4.13 -7.25
CA LEU A 64 2.56 -3.68 -8.62
C LEU A 64 3.59 -2.66 -9.10
N PRO A 65 3.81 -2.55 -10.43
CA PRO A 65 4.69 -1.54 -11.01
C PRO A 65 4.30 -0.09 -10.71
N ILE A 66 3.02 0.16 -10.43
CA ILE A 66 2.47 1.47 -10.07
C ILE A 66 1.82 1.37 -8.70
N GLY A 67 2.09 2.33 -7.82
CA GLY A 67 1.53 2.31 -6.49
C GLY A 67 1.99 3.45 -5.59
N PHE A 68 1.79 3.24 -4.28
CA PHE A 68 2.21 4.14 -3.22
C PHE A 68 3.08 3.39 -2.21
N GLY A 69 4.06 4.06 -1.67
CA GLY A 69 4.93 3.52 -0.65
C GLY A 69 6.41 3.79 -0.93
N SER A 70 7.28 3.05 -0.27
CA SER A 70 8.72 3.14 -0.45
C SER A 70 9.20 2.08 -1.43
N VAL A 71 9.81 2.51 -2.53
CA VAL A 71 10.51 1.65 -3.48
C VAL A 71 12.00 1.91 -3.36
N THR A 72 12.64 1.19 -2.46
CA THR A 72 14.06 1.37 -2.10
C THR A 72 14.99 1.25 -3.30
N SER A 73 14.67 0.41 -4.26
CA SER A 73 15.50 0.21 -5.47
C SER A 73 15.52 1.41 -6.42
N ILE A 74 14.57 2.32 -6.31
CA ILE A 74 14.48 3.53 -7.14
C ILE A 74 14.51 4.82 -6.33
N GLY A 75 14.66 4.71 -5.00
CA GLY A 75 14.78 5.87 -4.11
C GLY A 75 13.51 6.70 -3.98
N GLY A 76 12.35 6.15 -4.35
CA GLY A 76 11.06 6.83 -4.29
C GLY A 76 10.28 6.52 -3.01
N VAL A 77 9.64 7.54 -2.46
CA VAL A 77 8.59 7.44 -1.44
C VAL A 77 7.37 8.15 -2.00
N SER A 78 6.16 7.69 -1.68
CA SER A 78 4.89 8.21 -2.18
C SER A 78 4.46 7.57 -3.50
N HIS A 79 3.95 8.33 -4.47
CA HIS A 79 3.51 7.77 -5.75
C HIS A 79 4.69 7.40 -6.64
N TYR A 80 4.69 6.17 -7.14
CA TYR A 80 5.80 5.67 -7.96
C TYR A 80 5.32 4.89 -9.18
N CYS A 81 6.19 4.87 -10.20
CA CYS A 81 6.13 3.92 -11.31
C CYS A 81 7.48 3.25 -11.51
N VAL A 82 7.51 1.93 -11.44
CA VAL A 82 8.70 1.14 -11.78
C VAL A 82 8.67 0.83 -13.26
N PHE A 83 9.09 1.77 -14.09
CA PHE A 83 8.93 1.78 -15.54
C PHE A 83 9.44 0.51 -16.24
N HIS A 84 10.59 -0.03 -15.84
CA HIS A 84 11.08 -1.27 -16.44
C HIS A 84 10.21 -2.48 -16.11
N LYS A 85 9.58 -2.51 -14.92
CA LYS A 85 8.62 -3.56 -14.55
C LYS A 85 7.28 -3.38 -15.24
N LEU A 86 6.85 -2.15 -15.45
CA LEU A 86 5.64 -1.86 -16.22
C LEU A 86 5.80 -2.30 -17.69
N ARG A 87 6.99 -2.12 -18.27
CA ARG A 87 7.30 -2.66 -19.61
C ARG A 87 7.25 -4.19 -19.66
N SER A 88 7.90 -4.87 -18.68
CA SER A 88 7.84 -6.34 -18.60
C SER A 88 6.44 -6.86 -18.31
N PHE A 89 5.61 -6.09 -17.59
CA PHE A 89 4.20 -6.42 -17.38
C PHE A 89 3.41 -6.36 -18.69
N LYS A 90 3.65 -5.35 -19.54
CA LYS A 90 3.00 -5.21 -20.85
C LYS A 90 3.19 -6.46 -21.71
N GLU A 91 4.35 -7.13 -21.60
CA GLU A 91 4.64 -8.36 -22.35
C GLU A 91 3.79 -9.58 -21.92
N GLN A 92 3.13 -9.50 -20.75
CA GLN A 92 2.24 -10.55 -20.24
C GLN A 92 0.80 -10.43 -20.76
N LEU A 93 0.49 -9.36 -21.46
CA LEU A 93 -0.85 -9.08 -21.99
C LEU A 93 -0.93 -9.55 -23.45
N ASP A 94 -2.05 -10.17 -23.81
CA ASP A 94 -2.26 -10.69 -25.15
C ASP A 94 -2.90 -9.64 -26.10
N SER A 95 -3.75 -8.79 -25.56
CA SER A 95 -4.53 -7.81 -26.32
C SER A 95 -3.73 -6.53 -26.59
N GLU A 96 -3.72 -6.07 -27.85
CA GLU A 96 -3.15 -4.76 -28.22
C GLU A 96 -3.89 -3.59 -27.55
N GLU A 97 -5.19 -3.75 -27.25
CA GLU A 97 -5.96 -2.77 -26.48
C GLU A 97 -5.44 -2.65 -25.05
N GLU A 98 -5.20 -3.78 -24.36
CA GLU A 98 -4.63 -3.78 -23.02
C GLU A 98 -3.20 -3.22 -23.01
N LYS A 99 -2.39 -3.54 -24.02
CA LYS A 99 -1.05 -2.97 -24.17
C LYS A 99 -1.07 -1.46 -24.35
N ALA A 100 -2.03 -0.94 -25.11
CA ALA A 100 -2.22 0.51 -25.28
C ALA A 100 -2.63 1.20 -23.97
N ARG A 101 -3.42 0.53 -23.11
CA ARG A 101 -3.77 1.02 -21.77
C ARG A 101 -2.52 1.12 -20.87
N VAL A 102 -1.62 0.15 -20.95
CA VAL A 102 -0.32 0.22 -20.23
C VAL A 102 0.53 1.39 -20.74
N ASP A 103 0.55 1.65 -22.05
CA ASP A 103 1.28 2.80 -22.60
C ASP A 103 0.69 4.13 -22.10
N ALA A 104 -0.63 4.22 -21.94
CA ALA A 104 -1.28 5.39 -21.38
C ALA A 104 -0.92 5.59 -19.88
N LEU A 105 -0.81 4.50 -19.10
CA LEU A 105 -0.31 4.56 -17.73
C LEU A 105 1.15 5.01 -17.69
N TYR A 106 1.99 4.46 -18.57
CA TYR A 106 3.39 4.83 -18.68
C TYR A 106 3.56 6.34 -18.93
N ALA A 107 2.87 6.87 -19.94
CA ALA A 107 2.93 8.29 -20.28
C ALA A 107 2.46 9.19 -19.13
N TYR A 108 1.39 8.80 -18.43
CA TYR A 108 0.92 9.55 -17.27
C TYR A 108 1.98 9.62 -16.18
N TRP A 109 2.58 8.49 -15.81
CA TRP A 109 3.51 8.44 -14.68
C TRP A 109 4.90 9.01 -14.99
N GLU A 110 5.28 9.15 -16.27
CA GLU A 110 6.50 9.89 -16.64
C GLU A 110 6.50 11.34 -16.13
N GLU A 111 5.31 11.95 -16.02
CA GLU A 111 5.13 13.33 -15.54
C GLU A 111 4.72 13.42 -14.07
N HIS A 112 4.10 12.37 -13.52
CA HIS A 112 3.43 12.42 -12.21
C HIS A 112 4.06 11.53 -11.14
N ASP A 113 5.07 10.74 -11.45
CA ASP A 113 5.89 10.04 -10.47
C ASP A 113 6.54 11.05 -9.51
N THR A 114 6.55 10.74 -8.22
CA THR A 114 7.09 11.67 -7.20
C THR A 114 8.53 12.08 -7.50
N LYS A 115 9.33 11.18 -8.07
CA LYS A 115 10.70 11.49 -8.47
C LYS A 115 10.73 12.50 -9.63
N ALA A 116 9.87 12.34 -10.64
CA ALA A 116 9.77 13.26 -11.77
C ALA A 116 9.40 14.66 -11.29
N ILE A 117 8.37 14.77 -10.44
CA ILE A 117 7.94 16.03 -9.82
C ILE A 117 9.08 16.65 -9.00
N TYR A 118 9.74 15.86 -8.16
CA TYR A 118 10.85 16.33 -7.35
C TYR A 118 12.01 16.88 -8.20
N CYS A 119 12.35 16.20 -9.28
CA CYS A 119 13.38 16.65 -10.20
C CYS A 119 12.98 17.96 -10.90
N ALA A 120 11.71 18.10 -11.30
CA ALA A 120 11.22 19.31 -11.98
C ALA A 120 11.11 20.53 -11.04
N ASP A 121 10.56 20.33 -9.83
CA ASP A 121 10.14 21.43 -8.96
C ASP A 121 11.21 21.84 -7.94
N VAL A 122 12.02 20.88 -7.49
CA VAL A 122 12.95 21.08 -6.36
C VAL A 122 14.41 21.18 -6.81
N LEU A 123 14.81 20.38 -7.80
CA LEU A 123 16.18 20.36 -8.29
C LEU A 123 16.35 21.37 -9.43
N ASN A 124 17.31 22.26 -9.29
CA ASN A 124 17.71 23.12 -10.39
C ASN A 124 18.61 22.38 -11.40
N GLU A 125 18.76 22.94 -12.60
CA GLU A 125 19.58 22.35 -13.67
C GLU A 125 21.01 21.99 -13.25
N SER A 126 21.65 22.82 -12.41
CA SER A 126 23.01 22.57 -11.93
C SER A 126 23.07 21.36 -10.99
N THR A 127 22.01 21.12 -10.23
CA THR A 127 21.91 19.97 -9.34
C THR A 127 21.60 18.71 -10.12
N ILE A 128 20.67 18.77 -11.08
CA ILE A 128 20.34 17.66 -11.97
C ILE A 128 21.56 17.24 -12.79
N GLY A 129 22.30 18.20 -13.35
CA GLY A 129 23.50 17.93 -14.14
C GLY A 129 24.61 17.19 -13.38
N ARG A 130 24.68 17.36 -12.06
CA ARG A 130 25.64 16.62 -11.20
C ARG A 130 25.27 15.15 -11.02
N PHE A 131 24.02 14.77 -11.25
CA PHE A 131 23.49 13.45 -10.98
C PHE A 131 23.07 12.69 -12.25
N ILE A 132 23.19 13.32 -13.42
CA ILE A 132 22.76 12.72 -14.69
C ILE A 132 23.56 11.45 -15.02
N ASP A 133 24.84 11.42 -14.67
CA ASP A 133 25.72 10.25 -14.89
C ASP A 133 25.74 9.27 -13.72
N CYS A 134 25.00 9.54 -12.66
CA CYS A 134 24.89 8.59 -11.55
C CYS A 134 24.05 7.39 -11.97
N SER A 135 24.64 6.21 -11.93
CA SER A 135 23.93 4.92 -12.13
C SER A 135 22.87 4.65 -11.05
N TYR A 136 22.88 5.42 -9.98
CA TYR A 136 21.91 5.38 -8.90
C TYR A 136 20.90 6.52 -9.02
N PRO A 137 19.60 6.24 -8.90
CA PRO A 137 18.58 7.27 -8.82
C PRO A 137 18.86 8.21 -7.65
N LEU A 138 18.44 9.47 -7.79
CA LEU A 138 18.53 10.46 -6.72
C LEU A 138 17.87 9.93 -5.43
N MET A 139 18.71 9.70 -4.42
CA MET A 139 18.32 9.05 -3.16
C MET A 139 17.70 10.01 -2.13
N ALA A 140 17.38 11.25 -2.52
CA ALA A 140 16.86 12.25 -1.59
C ALA A 140 15.60 11.80 -0.86
N THR A 141 14.74 11.03 -1.51
CA THR A 141 13.48 10.56 -0.95
C THR A 141 13.60 9.30 -0.12
N ALA A 142 14.55 8.40 -0.43
CA ALA A 142 14.70 7.12 0.26
C ALA A 142 15.11 7.25 1.74
N ARG A 143 15.77 8.33 2.11
CA ARG A 143 16.19 8.57 3.51
C ARG A 143 15.06 9.01 4.43
N LEU A 144 13.93 9.44 3.89
CA LEU A 144 12.76 9.83 4.67
C LEU A 144 11.90 8.62 5.08
N SER A 145 12.10 7.46 4.46
CA SER A 145 11.38 6.23 4.76
C SER A 145 11.79 5.55 6.08
N GLY A 146 12.83 6.04 6.75
CA GLY A 146 13.31 5.50 8.02
C GLY A 146 12.55 5.96 9.27
N MET A 147 11.36 6.51 9.13
CA MET A 147 10.57 6.94 10.29
C MET A 147 10.08 5.73 11.10
N MET A 148 10.38 5.76 12.39
CA MET A 148 9.90 4.75 13.32
C MET A 148 8.43 4.98 13.65
N LEU A 149 7.62 3.97 13.39
CA LEU A 149 6.20 3.97 13.74
C LEU A 149 6.03 3.94 15.27
N ASN A 150 5.01 4.64 15.78
CA ASN A 150 4.76 4.68 17.23
C ASN A 150 3.95 3.45 17.69
N TYR A 151 4.57 2.29 17.63
CA TYR A 151 3.96 1.03 18.09
C TYR A 151 3.49 1.05 19.54
N LYS A 152 4.16 1.80 20.42
CA LYS A 152 3.73 1.93 21.81
C LYS A 152 2.33 2.52 21.93
N LYS A 153 2.02 3.58 21.18
CA LYS A 153 0.67 4.15 21.15
C LYS A 153 -0.33 3.20 20.47
N LEU A 154 0.06 2.57 19.38
CA LEU A 154 -0.79 1.60 18.66
C LEU A 154 -1.22 0.47 19.61
N MET A 155 -0.29 -0.14 20.33
CA MET A 155 -0.59 -1.23 21.26
C MET A 155 -1.40 -0.79 22.48
N ALA A 156 -1.15 0.42 22.98
CA ALA A 156 -1.84 0.93 24.18
C ALA A 156 -3.30 1.30 23.90
N TYR A 157 -3.60 1.80 22.73
CA TYR A 157 -4.91 2.39 22.39
C TYR A 157 -5.71 1.58 21.37
N GLY A 158 -5.06 0.80 20.52
CA GLY A 158 -5.69 0.20 19.33
C GLY A 158 -6.18 1.26 18.35
N LEU A 159 -6.81 0.84 17.27
CA LEU A 159 -7.25 1.75 16.19
C LEU A 159 -8.35 2.72 16.67
N GLU A 160 -9.37 2.23 17.35
CA GLU A 160 -10.46 3.09 17.85
C GLU A 160 -10.01 4.05 18.95
N GLY A 161 -9.12 3.62 19.84
CA GLY A 161 -8.54 4.51 20.86
C GLY A 161 -7.70 5.62 20.22
N LEU A 162 -6.95 5.32 19.16
CA LEU A 162 -6.21 6.34 18.41
C LEU A 162 -7.15 7.34 17.72
N LYS A 163 -8.24 6.87 17.09
CA LYS A 163 -9.26 7.76 16.51
C LYS A 163 -9.86 8.67 17.57
N THR A 164 -10.15 8.13 18.76
CA THR A 164 -10.69 8.90 19.89
C THR A 164 -9.71 9.99 20.33
N LEU A 165 -8.42 9.66 20.44
CA LEU A 165 -7.38 10.63 20.77
C LEU A 165 -7.25 11.75 19.72
N ILE A 166 -7.36 11.42 18.43
CA ILE A 166 -7.30 12.40 17.35
C ILE A 166 -8.53 13.30 17.40
N ARG A 167 -9.74 12.73 17.56
CA ARG A 167 -11.01 13.47 17.63
C ARG A 167 -11.12 14.38 18.85
N SER A 168 -10.33 14.16 19.90
CA SER A 168 -10.28 15.07 21.06
C SER A 168 -9.49 16.35 20.79
N GLN A 169 -8.77 16.44 19.65
CA GLN A 169 -8.07 17.65 19.25
C GLN A 169 -8.99 18.60 18.48
N LYS A 170 -8.56 19.86 18.32
CA LYS A 170 -9.30 20.82 17.49
C LYS A 170 -9.34 20.31 16.03
N PRO A 171 -10.53 20.12 15.45
CA PRO A 171 -10.66 19.55 14.10
C PRO A 171 -9.93 20.39 13.04
N ASN A 172 -9.28 19.69 12.10
CA ASN A 172 -8.74 20.26 10.87
C ASN A 172 -8.66 19.15 9.80
N THR A 173 -8.42 19.52 8.54
CA THR A 173 -8.38 18.59 7.39
C THR A 173 -7.38 17.46 7.60
N PHE A 174 -6.18 17.78 8.08
CA PHE A 174 -5.15 16.78 8.34
C PHE A 174 -5.57 15.74 9.39
N LEU A 175 -6.10 16.17 10.54
CA LEU A 175 -6.57 15.26 11.58
C LEU A 175 -7.76 14.41 11.13
N ASN A 176 -8.65 14.97 10.30
CA ASN A 176 -9.72 14.18 9.69
C ASN A 176 -9.14 13.08 8.78
N SER A 177 -8.17 13.42 7.96
CA SER A 177 -7.48 12.42 7.10
C SER A 177 -6.74 11.35 7.93
N CYS A 178 -6.17 11.71 9.08
CA CYS A 178 -5.60 10.72 10.01
C CYS A 178 -6.66 9.74 10.57
N VAL A 179 -7.85 10.23 10.93
CA VAL A 179 -8.96 9.35 11.36
C VAL A 179 -9.40 8.43 10.23
N GLU A 180 -9.52 8.96 9.02
CA GLU A 180 -9.90 8.17 7.84
C GLU A 180 -8.83 7.16 7.43
N SER A 181 -7.54 7.45 7.63
CA SER A 181 -6.45 6.50 7.42
C SER A 181 -6.54 5.31 8.39
N LEU A 182 -6.90 5.57 9.65
CA LEU A 182 -7.17 4.49 10.62
C LEU A 182 -8.43 3.70 10.25
N THR A 183 -9.42 4.34 9.63
CA THR A 183 -10.60 3.66 9.08
C THR A 183 -10.23 2.78 7.89
N LEU A 184 -9.38 3.26 6.99
CA LEU A 184 -8.85 2.45 5.90
C LEU A 184 -8.09 1.21 6.42
N LEU A 185 -7.32 1.36 7.49
CA LEU A 185 -6.67 0.20 8.11
C LEU A 185 -7.68 -0.82 8.67
N GLN A 186 -8.82 -0.37 9.17
CA GLN A 186 -9.91 -1.28 9.55
C GLN A 186 -10.55 -1.97 8.34
N GLU A 187 -10.70 -1.27 7.21
CA GLU A 187 -11.15 -1.86 5.93
C GLU A 187 -10.16 -2.92 5.43
N VAL A 188 -8.86 -2.69 5.61
CA VAL A 188 -7.81 -3.68 5.34
C VAL A 188 -7.96 -4.90 6.23
N ILE A 189 -8.22 -4.71 7.53
CA ILE A 189 -8.47 -5.83 8.46
C ILE A 189 -9.73 -6.60 8.05
N ASP A 190 -10.80 -5.91 7.63
CA ASP A 190 -12.02 -6.56 7.13
C ASP A 190 -11.70 -7.43 5.91
N ARG A 191 -10.88 -6.94 4.98
CA ARG A 191 -10.43 -7.77 3.84
C ARG A 191 -9.61 -8.98 4.28
N GLN A 192 -8.76 -8.85 5.31
CA GLN A 192 -8.04 -10.01 5.86
C GLN A 192 -9.00 -11.04 6.46
N ILE A 193 -10.03 -10.61 7.15
CA ILE A 193 -11.07 -11.52 7.70
C ILE A 193 -11.75 -12.29 6.56
N GLU A 194 -12.08 -11.63 5.46
CA GLU A 194 -12.65 -12.29 4.27
C GLU A 194 -11.70 -13.34 3.70
N LEU A 195 -10.41 -12.99 3.50
CA LEU A 195 -9.40 -13.93 3.00
C LEU A 195 -9.22 -15.14 3.91
N VAL A 196 -9.24 -14.95 5.23
CA VAL A 196 -9.21 -16.07 6.19
C VAL A 196 -10.46 -16.96 6.06
N ARG A 197 -11.63 -16.37 5.87
CA ARG A 197 -12.88 -17.11 5.65
C ARG A 197 -12.84 -17.89 4.34
N GLU A 198 -12.34 -17.30 3.28
CA GLU A 198 -12.11 -17.97 1.99
C GLU A 198 -11.17 -19.19 2.18
N ALA A 199 -10.04 -19.00 2.87
CA ALA A 199 -9.08 -20.08 3.15
C ALA A 199 -9.69 -21.22 3.99
N LYS A 200 -10.68 -20.95 4.86
CA LYS A 200 -11.35 -21.99 5.66
C LYS A 200 -12.20 -22.93 4.83
N LEU A 201 -12.65 -22.54 3.63
CA LEU A 201 -13.54 -23.35 2.79
C LEU A 201 -12.88 -24.66 2.35
N ASP A 202 -11.58 -24.61 2.05
CA ASP A 202 -10.82 -25.75 1.53
C ASP A 202 -9.73 -26.24 2.50
N ALA A 203 -9.70 -25.70 3.72
CA ALA A 203 -8.65 -26.00 4.69
C ALA A 203 -8.75 -27.42 5.25
N ALA A 204 -7.61 -28.08 5.41
CA ALA A 204 -7.49 -29.31 6.15
C ALA A 204 -7.92 -29.11 7.62
N ARG A 205 -8.51 -30.15 8.23
CA ARG A 205 -9.01 -30.09 9.62
C ARG A 205 -7.96 -29.61 10.63
N SER A 206 -6.70 -29.99 10.41
CA SER A 206 -5.56 -29.58 11.25
C SER A 206 -5.29 -28.07 11.17
N ARG A 207 -5.65 -27.42 10.06
CA ARG A 207 -5.43 -25.99 9.81
C ARG A 207 -6.56 -25.11 10.34
N LEU A 208 -7.76 -25.64 10.49
CA LEU A 208 -8.96 -24.86 10.87
C LEU A 208 -8.78 -24.11 12.18
N GLN A 209 -8.11 -24.71 13.18
CA GLN A 209 -7.90 -24.08 14.48
C GLN A 209 -7.05 -22.80 14.37
N ASP A 210 -6.01 -22.80 13.53
CA ASP A 210 -5.16 -21.62 13.33
C ASP A 210 -5.92 -20.52 12.60
N LEU A 211 -6.71 -20.88 11.57
CA LEU A 211 -7.53 -19.93 10.82
C LEU A 211 -8.65 -19.34 11.69
N GLU A 212 -9.25 -20.12 12.59
CA GLU A 212 -10.24 -19.62 13.57
C GLU A 212 -9.60 -18.65 14.57
N LEU A 213 -8.38 -18.94 15.04
CA LEU A 213 -7.61 -18.02 15.89
C LEU A 213 -7.32 -16.72 15.16
N MET A 214 -6.85 -16.81 13.91
CA MET A 214 -6.53 -15.66 13.07
C MET A 214 -7.76 -14.77 12.83
N GLU A 215 -8.90 -15.35 12.43
CA GLU A 215 -10.15 -14.61 12.22
C GLU A 215 -10.62 -13.90 13.50
N ARG A 216 -10.62 -14.61 14.61
CA ARG A 216 -11.03 -14.05 15.91
C ARG A 216 -10.14 -12.90 16.31
N ASP A 217 -8.83 -13.03 16.17
CA ASP A 217 -7.87 -12.01 16.59
C ASP A 217 -7.91 -10.79 15.68
N LEU A 218 -8.12 -10.97 14.37
CA LEU A 218 -8.40 -9.88 13.43
C LEU A 218 -9.67 -9.11 13.83
N ALA A 219 -10.75 -9.81 14.17
CA ALA A 219 -12.01 -9.17 14.59
C ALA A 219 -11.84 -8.35 15.89
N VAL A 220 -11.02 -8.82 16.83
CA VAL A 220 -10.70 -8.09 18.06
C VAL A 220 -9.89 -6.82 17.75
N ILE A 221 -8.77 -6.93 17.04
CA ILE A 221 -7.87 -5.79 16.80
C ILE A 221 -8.48 -4.72 15.88
N ARG A 222 -9.52 -5.06 15.14
CA ARG A 222 -10.27 -4.12 14.32
C ARG A 222 -10.87 -2.98 15.15
N THR A 223 -11.36 -3.27 16.34
CA THR A 223 -12.10 -2.31 17.19
C THR A 223 -11.53 -2.15 18.60
N GLN A 224 -10.73 -3.08 19.05
CA GLN A 224 -10.18 -3.10 20.40
C GLN A 224 -8.65 -3.07 20.37
N LYS A 225 -8.03 -2.64 21.47
CA LYS A 225 -6.59 -2.80 21.64
C LYS A 225 -6.26 -4.29 21.81
N PRO A 226 -5.08 -4.74 21.38
CA PRO A 226 -4.67 -6.12 21.57
C PRO A 226 -4.56 -6.48 23.06
N ALA A 227 -5.07 -7.66 23.41
CA ALA A 227 -5.03 -8.21 24.77
C ALA A 227 -4.11 -9.43 24.89
N THR A 228 -3.74 -10.07 23.77
CA THR A 228 -2.84 -11.21 23.71
C THR A 228 -1.61 -10.90 22.88
N PHE A 229 -0.56 -11.72 23.02
CA PHE A 229 0.66 -11.59 22.21
C PHE A 229 0.36 -11.79 20.71
N HIS A 230 -0.47 -12.77 20.36
CA HIS A 230 -0.83 -13.03 18.96
C HIS A 230 -1.59 -11.85 18.34
N GLN A 231 -2.56 -11.25 19.08
CA GLN A 231 -3.26 -10.03 18.63
C GLN A 231 -2.28 -8.85 18.45
N ALA A 232 -1.31 -8.70 19.35
CA ALA A 232 -0.32 -7.64 19.22
C ALA A 232 0.58 -7.85 17.98
N LEU A 233 1.01 -9.08 17.71
CA LEU A 233 1.76 -9.41 16.49
C LEU A 233 0.95 -9.18 15.23
N GLN A 234 -0.32 -9.59 15.22
CA GLN A 234 -1.21 -9.42 14.07
C GLN A 234 -1.44 -7.93 13.77
N LEU A 235 -1.69 -7.11 14.78
CA LEU A 235 -1.85 -5.67 14.62
C LEU A 235 -0.55 -5.00 14.17
N PHE A 236 0.58 -5.38 14.77
CA PHE A 236 1.90 -4.91 14.38
C PHE A 236 2.18 -5.21 12.90
N TRP A 237 1.92 -6.44 12.47
CA TRP A 237 2.20 -6.91 11.12
C TRP A 237 1.40 -6.14 10.07
N ILE A 238 0.07 -6.07 10.22
CA ILE A 238 -0.78 -5.34 9.28
C ILE A 238 -0.42 -3.85 9.25
N TYR A 239 -0.20 -3.24 10.42
CA TYR A 239 0.18 -1.83 10.47
C TYR A 239 1.53 -1.56 9.79
N ALA A 240 2.51 -2.43 9.96
CA ALA A 240 3.82 -2.30 9.32
C ALA A 240 3.78 -2.50 7.79
N LEU A 241 2.80 -3.27 7.28
CA LEU A 241 2.64 -3.51 5.84
C LEU A 241 2.07 -2.29 5.09
N VAL A 242 1.28 -1.46 5.78
CA VAL A 242 0.53 -0.35 5.14
C VAL A 242 0.99 1.04 5.60
N ALA A 243 2.00 1.15 6.48
CA ALA A 243 2.49 2.40 7.06
C ALA A 243 3.72 3.03 6.31
#